data_6ac28367dc0bcc28cc7accd457b15982
#
_entry.id   6ac28367dc0bcc28cc7accd457b15982
#
_cell.length_a   1.000
_cell.length_b   1.000
_cell.length_c   1.000
_cell.angle_alpha   90.00
_cell.angle_beta   90.00
_cell.angle_gamma   90.00
#
_symmetry.space_group_name_H-M   'P 1'
#
loop_
_entity.id
_entity.type
_entity.pdbx_description
1 polymer ?
#
loop_
_entity_poly.entity_id
_entity_poly.type
_entity_poly.pdbx_seq_one_letter_code
_entity_poly.pdbx_strand_id
1 'polypeptide(L)'
;AKQGYTGVEFDEYDTDWNSEAYSTVAGQNANNSVRITNDFMTAVEQDQDWSLYWRTELVKSREEDREPKACQTLRASELWEQIAYAAWASADPGLQFDSTINEWHTCEVDGPIRASNPCSEYMFLDDTACNLASLNLLRFQNENGELDIERFRHAVRLWTIVLEISVLMAQFPSRRIAELSYEFRTLGLGYANLGTFLMVNGIPYDSEKARAICGAITCIMHMSAYAASAEMASELGPFPGYERNKDGMLRVLRNHRRAAYRASDREYEGLTIKPVAIDSQHCPPELLQA
;
A
#
# COMPACT_ATOMS: atom_id res chain seq x y z
N ALA A 1 -5.52 -2.44 25.35
CA ALA A 1 -5.00 -1.57 26.35
C ALA A 1 -5.28 -1.96 27.81
N LYS A 2 -5.31 -3.24 28.16
CA LYS A 2 -5.32 -3.68 29.57
C LYS A 2 -3.89 -3.97 30.05
N GLN A 3 -3.03 -2.97 30.07
CA GLN A 3 -1.72 -3.10 30.72
C GLN A 3 -1.68 -2.26 31.99
N GLY A 4 -2.03 -2.89 33.11
CA GLY A 4 -1.47 -2.56 34.40
C GLY A 4 -1.90 -1.27 35.10
N TYR A 5 -2.83 -0.52 34.59
CA TYR A 5 -3.42 0.61 35.29
C TYR A 5 -4.73 0.17 35.95
N THR A 6 -4.63 -0.34 37.16
CA THR A 6 -5.78 -0.55 38.02
C THR A 6 -6.23 0.81 38.55
N GLY A 7 -7.34 1.33 38.02
CA GLY A 7 -7.97 2.53 38.54
C GLY A 7 -8.55 3.51 37.54
N VAL A 8 -8.42 3.27 36.23
CA VAL A 8 -9.10 4.08 35.20
C VAL A 8 -10.07 3.18 34.48
N GLU A 9 -11.35 3.26 34.83
CA GLU A 9 -12.44 2.69 34.02
C GLU A 9 -12.81 3.74 32.98
N PHE A 10 -12.66 3.39 31.70
CA PHE A 10 -13.20 4.19 30.60
C PHE A 10 -14.59 3.66 30.31
N ASP A 11 -15.61 4.34 30.76
CA ASP A 11 -17.02 3.94 30.56
C ASP A 11 -17.49 4.18 29.11
N GLU A 12 -16.80 5.05 28.36
CA GLU A 12 -17.08 5.33 26.96
C GLU A 12 -15.77 5.63 26.20
N TYR A 13 -15.77 5.34 24.88
CA TYR A 13 -14.71 5.79 23.98
C TYR A 13 -14.82 7.29 23.80
N ASP A 14 -14.05 8.04 24.56
CA ASP A 14 -13.95 9.46 24.39
C ASP A 14 -13.13 9.77 23.12
N THR A 15 -13.79 10.32 22.10
CA THR A 15 -13.15 10.73 20.86
C THR A 15 -12.48 12.09 20.93
N ASP A 16 -12.61 12.81 22.06
CA ASP A 16 -11.90 14.05 22.29
C ASP A 16 -10.41 13.76 22.53
N TRP A 17 -9.56 14.19 21.61
CA TRP A 17 -8.12 14.02 21.69
C TRP A 17 -7.45 14.71 22.92
N ASN A 18 -8.14 15.64 23.59
CA ASN A 18 -7.70 16.23 24.87
C ASN A 18 -8.15 15.43 26.08
N SER A 19 -8.85 14.33 25.91
CA SER A 19 -9.34 13.53 27.03
C SER A 19 -8.21 12.92 27.84
N GLU A 20 -8.48 12.60 29.09
CA GLU A 20 -7.54 11.92 30.00
C GLU A 20 -7.11 10.55 29.45
N ALA A 21 -7.97 9.89 28.67
CA ALA A 21 -7.67 8.63 28.00
C ALA A 21 -6.43 8.75 27.08
N TYR A 22 -6.32 9.84 26.32
CA TYR A 22 -5.18 10.07 25.42
C TYR A 22 -3.89 10.45 26.15
N SER A 23 -3.98 11.04 27.33
CA SER A 23 -2.80 11.42 28.14
C SER A 23 -2.24 10.27 28.98
N THR A 24 -3.04 9.24 29.24
CA THR A 24 -2.69 8.13 30.15
C THR A 24 -2.33 6.83 29.44
N VAL A 25 -2.63 6.68 28.16
CA VAL A 25 -2.33 5.46 27.38
C VAL A 25 -0.96 5.56 26.73
N ALA A 26 -0.10 4.55 26.92
CA ALA A 26 1.21 4.48 26.29
C ALA A 26 1.09 4.15 24.79
N GLY A 27 2.00 4.71 23.97
CA GLY A 27 2.10 4.37 22.53
C GLY A 27 1.17 5.16 21.61
N GLN A 28 0.52 6.22 22.08
CA GLN A 28 -0.40 7.02 21.26
C GLN A 28 0.24 7.73 20.07
N ASN A 29 1.52 8.05 20.16
CA ASN A 29 2.29 8.69 19.10
C ASN A 29 2.94 7.66 18.15
N ALA A 30 2.53 6.40 18.23
CA ALA A 30 2.99 5.32 17.39
C ALA A 30 1.84 4.81 16.51
N ASN A 31 2.11 4.60 15.22
CA ASN A 31 1.21 3.88 14.35
C ASN A 31 1.59 2.40 14.38
N ASN A 32 0.67 1.57 14.84
CA ASN A 32 0.89 0.15 15.00
C ASN A 32 0.25 -0.62 13.85
N SER A 33 0.97 -1.57 13.27
CA SER A 33 0.47 -2.45 12.23
C SER A 33 0.78 -3.91 12.56
N VAL A 34 -0.13 -4.78 12.22
CA VAL A 34 0.06 -6.23 12.23
C VAL A 34 0.26 -6.70 10.79
N ARG A 35 1.35 -7.42 10.56
CA ARG A 35 1.60 -8.07 9.26
C ARG A 35 1.18 -9.53 9.36
N ILE A 36 0.29 -9.93 8.48
CA ILE A 36 -0.25 -11.29 8.42
C ILE A 36 0.15 -11.97 7.11
N THR A 37 0.47 -13.24 7.22
CA THR A 37 0.85 -14.09 6.08
C THR A 37 -0.35 -14.87 5.57
N ASN A 38 -0.23 -15.41 4.35
CA ASN A 38 -1.24 -16.33 3.81
C ASN A 38 -1.40 -17.57 4.70
N ASP A 39 -0.30 -18.06 5.31
CA ASP A 39 -0.35 -19.21 6.22
C ASP A 39 -1.20 -18.92 7.47
N PHE A 40 -1.07 -17.69 8.02
CA PHE A 40 -1.93 -17.29 9.14
C PHE A 40 -3.40 -17.24 8.72
N MET A 41 -3.73 -16.68 7.57
CA MET A 41 -5.11 -16.64 7.08
C MET A 41 -5.66 -18.03 6.82
N THR A 42 -4.85 -18.94 6.28
CA THR A 42 -5.23 -20.35 6.14
C THR A 42 -5.50 -21.00 7.50
N ALA A 43 -4.68 -20.72 8.51
CA ALA A 43 -4.89 -21.21 9.86
C ALA A 43 -6.19 -20.65 10.49
N VAL A 44 -6.53 -19.38 10.19
CA VAL A 44 -7.81 -18.78 10.61
C VAL A 44 -9.00 -19.49 9.96
N GLU A 45 -8.96 -19.69 8.64
CA GLU A 45 -10.05 -20.36 7.90
C GLU A 45 -10.25 -21.82 8.32
N GLN A 46 -9.17 -22.51 8.67
CA GLN A 46 -9.19 -23.91 9.09
C GLN A 46 -9.31 -24.10 10.61
N ASP A 47 -9.46 -23.01 11.35
CA ASP A 47 -9.50 -22.98 12.81
C ASP A 47 -8.36 -23.77 13.47
N GLN A 48 -7.13 -23.52 13.02
CA GLN A 48 -5.92 -24.18 13.50
C GLN A 48 -5.27 -23.40 14.66
N ASP A 49 -4.37 -24.07 15.37
CA ASP A 49 -3.49 -23.43 16.34
C ASP A 49 -2.41 -22.60 15.63
N TRP A 50 -2.10 -21.44 16.20
CA TRP A 50 -1.07 -20.54 15.73
C TRP A 50 -0.06 -20.23 16.82
N SER A 51 1.23 -20.51 16.55
CA SER A 51 2.31 -20.30 17.50
C SER A 51 2.99 -18.95 17.28
N LEU A 52 3.18 -18.22 18.37
CA LEU A 52 3.92 -16.96 18.40
C LEU A 52 5.34 -17.19 18.89
N TYR A 53 6.30 -16.48 18.31
CA TYR A 53 7.71 -16.60 18.63
C TYR A 53 8.34 -15.24 18.89
N TRP A 54 9.24 -15.17 19.85
CA TRP A 54 10.09 -14.01 20.00
C TRP A 54 11.07 -13.93 18.82
N ARG A 55 11.31 -12.73 18.31
CA ARG A 55 12.29 -12.53 17.21
C ARG A 55 13.67 -13.05 17.57
N THR A 56 14.09 -12.83 18.81
CA THR A 56 15.37 -13.35 19.33
C THR A 56 15.43 -14.87 19.39
N GLU A 57 14.32 -15.54 19.64
CA GLU A 57 14.22 -17.00 19.61
C GLU A 57 14.38 -17.52 18.18
N LEU A 58 13.73 -16.87 17.21
CA LEU A 58 13.88 -17.24 15.80
C LEU A 58 15.33 -17.08 15.29
N VAL A 59 16.05 -16.07 15.77
CA VAL A 59 17.48 -15.89 15.42
C VAL A 59 18.31 -17.01 16.05
N LYS A 60 18.19 -17.22 17.36
CA LYS A 60 18.94 -18.24 18.09
C LYS A 60 18.68 -19.66 17.57
N SER A 61 17.42 -19.99 17.29
CA SER A 61 17.07 -21.32 16.79
C SER A 61 17.74 -21.62 15.44
N ARG A 62 17.88 -20.60 14.56
CA ARG A 62 18.60 -20.72 13.29
C ARG A 62 20.10 -20.89 13.49
N GLU A 63 20.70 -20.12 14.41
CA GLU A 63 22.12 -20.22 14.74
C GLU A 63 22.49 -21.57 15.39
N GLU A 64 21.57 -22.13 16.16
CA GLU A 64 21.72 -23.37 16.91
C GLU A 64 21.20 -24.62 16.15
N ASP A 65 20.68 -24.43 14.92
CA ASP A 65 20.10 -25.47 14.06
C ASP A 65 19.06 -26.34 14.81
N ARG A 66 18.12 -25.67 15.49
CA ARG A 66 17.04 -26.31 16.26
C ARG A 66 15.69 -25.68 15.96
N GLU A 67 14.63 -26.38 16.31
CA GLU A 67 13.27 -25.85 16.26
C GLU A 67 13.09 -24.69 17.27
N PRO A 68 12.42 -23.59 16.84
CA PRO A 68 12.14 -22.49 17.72
C PRO A 68 11.07 -22.85 18.77
N LYS A 69 11.23 -22.34 19.98
CA LYS A 69 10.25 -22.49 21.05
C LYS A 69 9.18 -21.41 20.97
N ALA A 70 7.93 -21.82 20.83
CA ALA A 70 6.82 -20.88 20.90
C ALA A 70 6.76 -20.21 22.28
N CYS A 71 6.57 -18.89 22.30
CA CYS A 71 6.28 -18.17 23.52
C CYS A 71 4.80 -18.27 23.92
N GLN A 72 3.92 -18.47 22.95
CA GLN A 72 2.50 -18.67 23.14
C GLN A 72 1.92 -19.40 21.93
N THR A 73 0.89 -20.21 22.15
CA THR A 73 0.08 -20.81 21.10
C THR A 73 -1.38 -20.48 21.38
N LEU A 74 -2.08 -20.01 20.34
CA LEU A 74 -3.48 -19.56 20.37
C LEU A 74 -4.21 -20.19 19.20
N ARG A 75 -5.53 -20.23 19.26
CA ARG A 75 -6.34 -20.46 18.05
C ARG A 75 -6.17 -19.25 17.12
N ALA A 76 -5.91 -19.51 15.85
CA ALA A 76 -5.71 -18.45 14.86
C ALA A 76 -6.96 -17.58 14.72
N SER A 77 -8.16 -18.18 14.76
CA SER A 77 -9.44 -17.47 14.73
C SER A 77 -9.63 -16.54 15.93
N GLU A 78 -9.27 -16.95 17.14
CA GLU A 78 -9.33 -16.09 18.34
C GLU A 78 -8.38 -14.91 18.25
N LEU A 79 -7.16 -15.12 17.75
CA LEU A 79 -6.20 -14.04 17.54
C LEU A 79 -6.70 -13.06 16.46
N TRP A 80 -7.29 -13.57 15.39
CA TRP A 80 -7.89 -12.77 14.34
C TRP A 80 -9.03 -11.89 14.86
N GLU A 81 -9.91 -12.43 15.69
CA GLU A 81 -10.99 -11.67 16.32
C GLU A 81 -10.47 -10.58 17.26
N GLN A 82 -9.39 -10.86 18.02
CA GLN A 82 -8.76 -9.83 18.86
C GLN A 82 -8.20 -8.68 18.04
N ILE A 83 -7.56 -8.97 16.88
CA ILE A 83 -7.05 -7.96 15.95
C ILE A 83 -8.20 -7.13 15.37
N ALA A 84 -9.25 -7.79 14.89
CA ALA A 84 -10.42 -7.14 14.31
C ALA A 84 -11.16 -6.26 15.34
N TYR A 85 -11.33 -6.77 16.56
CA TYR A 85 -11.94 -6.00 17.63
C TYR A 85 -11.12 -4.76 18.01
N ALA A 86 -9.80 -4.89 18.13
CA ALA A 86 -8.92 -3.76 18.45
C ALA A 86 -8.98 -2.69 17.35
N ALA A 87 -8.94 -3.10 16.09
CA ALA A 87 -9.04 -2.20 14.94
C ALA A 87 -10.40 -1.46 14.89
N TRP A 88 -11.48 -2.16 15.20
CA TRP A 88 -12.81 -1.55 15.29
C TRP A 88 -12.91 -0.56 16.46
N ALA A 89 -12.38 -0.92 17.62
CA ALA A 89 -12.52 -0.15 18.85
C ALA A 89 -11.63 1.09 18.90
N SER A 90 -10.45 1.06 18.27
CA SER A 90 -9.43 2.12 18.40
C SER A 90 -8.79 2.56 17.09
N ALA A 91 -9.25 2.04 15.94
CA ALA A 91 -8.62 2.20 14.63
C ALA A 91 -7.19 1.65 14.51
N ASP A 92 -6.67 1.01 15.54
CA ASP A 92 -5.37 0.32 15.58
C ASP A 92 -5.55 -1.15 16.02
N PRO A 93 -4.75 -2.07 15.52
CA PRO A 93 -3.65 -1.89 14.57
C PRO A 93 -4.12 -1.74 13.12
N GLY A 94 -3.30 -1.11 12.28
CA GLY A 94 -3.39 -1.24 10.83
C GLY A 94 -3.10 -2.68 10.42
N LEU A 95 -3.70 -3.16 9.33
CA LEU A 95 -3.55 -4.53 8.85
C LEU A 95 -2.79 -4.56 7.53
N GLN A 96 -1.73 -5.39 7.45
CA GLN A 96 -0.90 -5.53 6.26
C GLN A 96 -0.76 -6.99 5.87
N PHE A 97 -1.15 -7.32 4.63
CA PHE A 97 -1.08 -8.67 4.07
C PHE A 97 0.32 -8.94 3.52
N ASP A 98 1.21 -9.43 4.36
CA ASP A 98 2.65 -9.56 4.10
C ASP A 98 2.98 -10.32 2.82
N SER A 99 2.35 -11.48 2.62
CA SER A 99 2.59 -12.32 1.45
C SER A 99 2.21 -11.59 0.15
N THR A 100 1.01 -11.03 0.09
CA THR A 100 0.52 -10.29 -1.08
C THR A 100 1.38 -9.05 -1.36
N ILE A 101 1.74 -8.29 -0.32
CA ILE A 101 2.60 -7.10 -0.47
C ILE A 101 3.94 -7.48 -1.10
N ASN A 102 4.58 -8.55 -0.61
CA ASN A 102 5.86 -8.99 -1.14
C ASN A 102 5.77 -9.67 -2.52
N GLU A 103 4.64 -10.28 -2.88
CA GLU A 103 4.39 -10.77 -4.25
C GLU A 103 4.35 -9.62 -5.29
N TRP A 104 3.97 -8.40 -4.86
CA TRP A 104 3.96 -7.20 -5.69
C TRP A 104 5.23 -6.33 -5.55
N HIS A 105 6.24 -6.81 -4.84
CA HIS A 105 7.48 -6.05 -4.63
C HIS A 105 8.29 -5.95 -5.91
N THR A 106 8.74 -4.73 -6.23
CA THR A 106 9.50 -4.42 -7.45
C THR A 106 11.00 -4.56 -7.28
N CYS A 107 11.51 -4.53 -6.04
CA CYS A 107 12.94 -4.55 -5.72
C CYS A 107 13.26 -5.66 -4.70
N GLU A 108 12.79 -6.86 -4.95
CA GLU A 108 12.88 -8.02 -4.05
C GLU A 108 14.31 -8.50 -3.77
N VAL A 109 15.25 -8.23 -4.68
CA VAL A 109 16.66 -8.61 -4.52
C VAL A 109 17.33 -7.83 -3.37
N ASP A 110 16.86 -6.62 -3.07
CA ASP A 110 17.40 -5.77 -2.00
C ASP A 110 16.80 -6.08 -0.63
N GLY A 111 15.83 -6.94 -0.56
CA GLY A 111 15.20 -7.40 0.68
C GLY A 111 13.67 -7.33 0.64
N PRO A 112 13.00 -7.88 1.65
CA PRO A 112 11.54 -7.85 1.74
C PRO A 112 11.01 -6.49 2.21
N ILE A 113 9.78 -6.18 1.82
CA ILE A 113 8.99 -5.10 2.43
C ILE A 113 8.58 -5.56 3.83
N ARG A 114 8.94 -4.79 4.86
CA ARG A 114 8.70 -5.13 6.28
C ARG A 114 7.73 -4.19 6.99
N ALA A 115 7.57 -2.99 6.46
CA ALA A 115 6.75 -1.94 7.05
C ALA A 115 6.20 -1.01 5.97
N SER A 116 5.39 -0.06 6.38
CA SER A 116 4.86 1.02 5.54
C SER A 116 4.94 2.35 6.27
N ASN A 117 4.60 3.43 5.58
CA ASN A 117 4.21 4.67 6.23
C ASN A 117 2.87 4.49 7.00
N PRO A 118 2.45 5.44 7.84
CA PRO A 118 1.24 5.30 8.66
C PRO A 118 -0.04 4.98 7.89
N CYS A 119 -0.23 5.60 6.73
CA CYS A 119 -1.43 5.41 5.91
C CYS A 119 -1.36 4.18 4.97
N SER A 120 -0.23 3.45 4.98
CA SER A 120 0.00 2.21 4.22
C SER A 120 0.00 2.34 2.70
N GLU A 121 0.11 3.54 2.15
CA GLU A 121 0.24 3.75 0.71
C GLU A 121 1.66 3.50 0.19
N TYR A 122 2.69 3.60 1.06
CA TYR A 122 4.08 3.37 0.71
C TYR A 122 4.58 2.03 1.25
N MET A 123 4.59 1.04 0.40
CA MET A 123 5.05 -0.33 0.66
C MET A 123 6.36 -0.57 -0.09
N PHE A 124 7.50 -0.33 0.58
CA PHE A 124 8.81 -0.47 -0.03
C PHE A 124 9.89 -0.84 0.99
N LEU A 125 11.15 -0.78 0.59
CA LEU A 125 12.31 -1.12 1.41
C LEU A 125 12.50 -0.16 2.59
N ASP A 126 13.06 -0.67 3.67
CA ASP A 126 13.43 0.13 4.84
C ASP A 126 14.41 1.26 4.46
N ASP A 127 14.44 2.33 5.25
CA ASP A 127 15.33 3.48 5.07
C ASP A 127 15.20 4.18 3.71
N THR A 128 14.04 4.11 3.09
CA THR A 128 13.71 4.86 1.87
C THR A 128 12.65 5.92 2.16
N ALA A 129 12.54 6.91 1.29
CA ALA A 129 11.53 7.95 1.38
C ALA A 129 10.74 8.07 0.08
N CYS A 130 9.53 8.56 0.18
CA CYS A 130 8.63 8.80 -0.93
C CYS A 130 8.30 10.29 -1.03
N ASN A 131 8.63 10.91 -2.15
CA ASN A 131 8.17 12.26 -2.47
C ASN A 131 6.72 12.20 -2.94
N LEU A 132 5.86 13.09 -2.46
CA LEU A 132 4.42 13.00 -2.66
C LEU A 132 3.87 14.15 -3.49
N ALA A 133 2.93 13.83 -4.39
CA ALA A 133 2.04 14.77 -5.04
C ALA A 133 0.66 14.15 -5.25
N SER A 134 -0.39 14.98 -5.26
CA SER A 134 -1.75 14.52 -5.52
C SER A 134 -2.45 15.46 -6.50
N LEU A 135 -3.06 14.88 -7.53
CA LEU A 135 -3.83 15.61 -8.53
C LEU A 135 -5.29 15.74 -8.08
N ASN A 136 -5.81 16.96 -8.06
CA ASN A 136 -7.21 17.19 -7.74
C ASN A 136 -8.11 16.86 -8.94
N LEU A 137 -8.83 15.73 -8.89
CA LEU A 137 -9.65 15.24 -9.99
C LEU A 137 -10.68 16.25 -10.50
N LEU A 138 -11.24 17.10 -9.63
CA LEU A 138 -12.19 18.13 -10.04
C LEU A 138 -11.60 19.17 -11.01
N ARG A 139 -10.28 19.34 -11.02
CA ARG A 139 -9.62 20.25 -11.96
C ARG A 139 -9.44 19.67 -13.36
N PHE A 140 -9.73 18.39 -13.52
CA PHE A 140 -9.69 17.67 -14.79
C PHE A 140 -11.09 17.30 -15.29
N GLN A 141 -12.14 17.87 -14.71
CA GLN A 141 -13.50 17.70 -15.18
C GLN A 141 -13.77 18.63 -16.35
N ASN A 142 -14.36 18.10 -17.44
CA ASN A 142 -14.84 18.88 -18.57
C ASN A 142 -16.25 19.46 -18.28
N GLU A 143 -16.82 20.20 -19.22
CA GLU A 143 -18.13 20.84 -19.08
C GLU A 143 -19.28 19.83 -18.92
N ASN A 144 -19.09 18.59 -19.39
CA ASN A 144 -20.05 17.50 -19.27
C ASN A 144 -19.93 16.74 -17.94
N GLY A 145 -18.98 17.11 -17.08
CA GLY A 145 -18.71 16.38 -15.84
C GLY A 145 -17.80 15.16 -15.98
N GLU A 146 -17.30 14.89 -17.18
CA GLU A 146 -16.41 13.75 -17.46
C GLU A 146 -14.94 14.12 -17.18
N LEU A 147 -14.09 13.12 -17.01
CA LEU A 147 -12.65 13.33 -16.86
C LEU A 147 -12.04 13.75 -18.21
N ASP A 148 -11.36 14.88 -18.26
CA ASP A 148 -10.49 15.28 -19.38
C ASP A 148 -9.21 14.43 -19.31
N ILE A 149 -9.22 13.30 -20.03
CA ILE A 149 -8.20 12.28 -20.00
C ILE A 149 -6.85 12.81 -20.48
N GLU A 150 -6.85 13.57 -21.58
CA GLU A 150 -5.60 14.09 -22.15
C GLU A 150 -4.92 15.11 -21.22
N ARG A 151 -5.71 15.99 -20.62
CA ARG A 151 -5.21 16.95 -19.64
C ARG A 151 -4.71 16.25 -18.37
N PHE A 152 -5.41 15.19 -17.94
CA PHE A 152 -5.02 14.39 -16.80
C PHE A 152 -3.70 13.64 -17.05
N ARG A 153 -3.56 12.96 -18.20
CA ARG A 153 -2.32 12.31 -18.63
C ARG A 153 -1.13 13.27 -18.68
N HIS A 154 -1.36 14.46 -19.26
CA HIS A 154 -0.34 15.48 -19.32
C HIS A 154 0.12 15.91 -17.92
N ALA A 155 -0.82 16.12 -17.01
CA ALA A 155 -0.50 16.47 -15.63
C ALA A 155 0.24 15.34 -14.90
N VAL A 156 -0.16 14.09 -15.08
CA VAL A 156 0.54 12.92 -14.54
C VAL A 156 2.00 12.89 -15.02
N ARG A 157 2.22 13.08 -16.32
CA ARG A 157 3.57 13.13 -16.90
C ARG A 157 4.41 14.24 -16.29
N LEU A 158 3.87 15.45 -16.21
CA LEU A 158 4.58 16.61 -15.62
C LEU A 158 4.93 16.37 -14.15
N TRP A 159 3.99 15.89 -13.35
CA TRP A 159 4.22 15.64 -11.94
C TRP A 159 5.16 14.47 -11.68
N THR A 160 5.18 13.47 -12.54
CA THR A 160 6.20 12.39 -12.47
C THR A 160 7.61 13.00 -12.65
N ILE A 161 7.78 13.90 -13.61
CA ILE A 161 9.07 14.59 -13.83
C ILE A 161 9.42 15.50 -12.63
N VAL A 162 8.45 16.25 -12.10
CA VAL A 162 8.67 17.13 -10.94
C VAL A 162 9.07 16.32 -9.71
N LEU A 163 8.42 15.19 -9.45
CA LEU A 163 8.77 14.32 -8.34
C LEU A 163 10.17 13.73 -8.51
N GLU A 164 10.55 13.34 -9.72
CA GLU A 164 11.89 12.85 -10.03
C GLU A 164 12.97 13.90 -9.75
N ILE A 165 12.75 15.13 -10.19
CA ILE A 165 13.65 16.27 -9.91
C ILE A 165 13.76 16.50 -8.39
N SER A 166 12.64 16.40 -7.68
CA SER A 166 12.58 16.66 -6.24
C SER A 166 13.36 15.64 -5.39
N VAL A 167 13.60 14.43 -5.88
CA VAL A 167 14.47 13.45 -5.19
C VAL A 167 15.88 14.01 -4.99
N LEU A 168 16.43 14.72 -5.98
CA LEU A 168 17.76 15.35 -5.88
C LEU A 168 17.78 16.62 -5.03
N MET A 169 16.64 17.27 -4.86
CA MET A 169 16.50 18.52 -4.12
C MET A 169 16.08 18.32 -2.67
N ALA A 170 15.63 17.13 -2.31
CA ALA A 170 15.11 16.82 -0.99
C ALA A 170 16.23 16.76 0.06
N GLN A 171 15.89 17.17 1.29
CA GLN A 171 16.72 16.96 2.47
C GLN A 171 16.16 15.79 3.26
N PHE A 172 17.03 14.85 3.60
CA PHE A 172 16.64 13.63 4.32
C PHE A 172 17.16 13.66 5.76
N PRO A 173 16.47 13.01 6.71
CA PRO A 173 16.83 13.06 8.13
C PRO A 173 18.12 12.29 8.46
N SER A 174 18.56 11.36 7.59
CA SER A 174 19.79 10.63 7.76
C SER A 174 20.50 10.39 6.42
N ARG A 175 21.82 10.15 6.49
CA ARG A 175 22.61 9.80 5.31
C ARG A 175 22.12 8.52 4.63
N ARG A 176 21.78 7.52 5.42
CA ARG A 176 21.28 6.24 4.89
C ARG A 176 20.01 6.39 4.08
N ILE A 177 19.05 7.19 4.59
CA ILE A 177 17.81 7.48 3.86
C ILE A 177 18.10 8.26 2.58
N ALA A 178 19.02 9.22 2.59
CA ALA A 178 19.41 9.95 1.39
C ALA A 178 20.00 9.02 0.32
N GLU A 179 20.93 8.14 0.71
CA GLU A 179 21.57 7.16 -0.19
C GLU A 179 20.54 6.23 -0.83
N LEU A 180 19.66 5.62 -0.04
CA LEU A 180 18.66 4.68 -0.55
C LEU A 180 17.53 5.37 -1.32
N SER A 181 17.15 6.58 -0.95
CA SER A 181 16.18 7.36 -1.73
C SER A 181 16.73 7.72 -3.10
N TYR A 182 18.02 8.01 -3.20
CA TYR A 182 18.70 8.21 -4.49
C TYR A 182 18.83 6.91 -5.29
N GLU A 183 19.17 5.81 -4.61
CA GLU A 183 19.37 4.49 -5.21
C GLU A 183 18.09 3.96 -5.90
N PHE A 184 16.94 4.13 -5.26
CA PHE A 184 15.67 3.57 -5.72
C PHE A 184 14.71 4.60 -6.33
N ARG A 185 14.88 5.88 -6.04
CA ARG A 185 14.13 7.01 -6.63
C ARG A 185 12.62 6.82 -6.62
N THR A 186 12.08 6.42 -5.48
CA THR A 186 10.64 6.14 -5.33
C THR A 186 9.81 7.43 -5.36
N LEU A 187 8.75 7.43 -6.18
CA LEU A 187 7.86 8.58 -6.41
C LEU A 187 6.43 8.22 -5.98
N GLY A 188 5.80 9.11 -5.21
CA GLY A 188 4.43 8.94 -4.73
C GLY A 188 3.47 9.90 -5.44
N LEU A 189 2.89 9.49 -6.55
CA LEU A 189 1.87 10.26 -7.26
C LEU A 189 0.49 9.66 -7.04
N GLY A 190 -0.42 10.45 -6.51
CA GLY A 190 -1.80 10.08 -6.26
C GLY A 190 -2.79 11.11 -6.79
N TYR A 191 -4.04 10.95 -6.41
CA TYR A 191 -5.10 11.92 -6.69
C TYR A 191 -5.98 12.15 -5.46
N ALA A 192 -6.68 13.27 -5.45
CA ALA A 192 -7.60 13.67 -4.42
C ALA A 192 -8.99 13.97 -5.00
N ASN A 193 -9.99 14.02 -4.12
CA ASN A 193 -11.38 14.39 -4.45
C ASN A 193 -12.14 13.39 -5.33
N LEU A 194 -11.80 12.10 -5.30
CA LEU A 194 -12.59 11.07 -5.97
C LEU A 194 -14.05 11.09 -5.48
N GLY A 195 -14.26 11.13 -4.16
CA GLY A 195 -15.60 11.18 -3.58
C GLY A 195 -16.39 12.38 -4.06
N THR A 196 -15.77 13.57 -4.13
CA THR A 196 -16.42 14.78 -4.66
C THR A 196 -16.69 14.67 -6.15
N PHE A 197 -15.75 14.12 -6.92
CA PHE A 197 -15.94 13.86 -8.36
C PHE A 197 -17.15 12.95 -8.62
N LEU A 198 -17.31 11.90 -7.83
CA LEU A 198 -18.47 11.01 -7.91
C LEU A 198 -19.77 11.72 -7.51
N MET A 199 -19.76 12.48 -6.40
CA MET A 199 -20.94 13.21 -5.91
C MET A 199 -21.48 14.23 -6.90
N VAL A 200 -20.62 15.05 -7.50
CA VAL A 200 -21.06 16.05 -8.48
C VAL A 200 -21.63 15.44 -9.74
N ASN A 201 -21.27 14.19 -10.03
CA ASN A 201 -21.82 13.40 -11.14
C ASN A 201 -23.01 12.52 -10.73
N GLY A 202 -23.53 12.64 -9.52
CA GLY A 202 -24.66 11.86 -9.03
C GLY A 202 -24.37 10.35 -8.92
N ILE A 203 -23.11 9.96 -8.74
CA ILE A 203 -22.68 8.56 -8.64
C ILE A 203 -22.52 8.20 -7.16
N PRO A 204 -23.27 7.23 -6.62
CA PRO A 204 -23.08 6.76 -5.26
C PRO A 204 -21.66 6.22 -5.05
N TYR A 205 -21.00 6.64 -3.96
CA TYR A 205 -19.63 6.21 -3.65
C TYR A 205 -19.50 4.68 -3.55
N ASP A 206 -20.50 4.05 -2.93
CA ASP A 206 -20.59 2.59 -2.80
C ASP A 206 -21.40 1.97 -3.95
N SER A 207 -20.89 2.08 -5.18
CA SER A 207 -21.52 1.51 -6.37
C SER A 207 -20.47 0.82 -7.26
N GLU A 208 -20.91 -0.16 -8.07
CA GLU A 208 -20.05 -0.82 -9.06
C GLU A 208 -19.49 0.21 -10.05
N LYS A 209 -20.31 1.19 -10.45
CA LYS A 209 -19.86 2.28 -11.33
C LYS A 209 -18.74 3.11 -10.70
N ALA A 210 -18.87 3.46 -9.42
CA ALA A 210 -17.81 4.20 -8.72
C ALA A 210 -16.51 3.43 -8.63
N ARG A 211 -16.57 2.13 -8.30
CA ARG A 211 -15.39 1.25 -8.25
C ARG A 211 -14.74 1.10 -9.62
N ALA A 212 -15.53 0.94 -10.68
CA ALA A 212 -15.02 0.85 -12.05
C ALA A 212 -14.33 2.16 -12.50
N ILE A 213 -14.92 3.32 -12.21
CA ILE A 213 -14.31 4.63 -12.48
C ILE A 213 -13.01 4.80 -11.71
N CYS A 214 -12.98 4.47 -10.43
CA CYS A 214 -11.78 4.53 -9.60
C CYS A 214 -10.65 3.67 -10.19
N GLY A 215 -10.96 2.42 -10.55
CA GLY A 215 -10.01 1.51 -11.19
C GLY A 215 -9.46 2.05 -12.51
N ALA A 216 -10.31 2.62 -13.36
CA ALA A 216 -9.91 3.18 -14.64
C ALA A 216 -9.03 4.44 -14.48
N ILE A 217 -9.41 5.38 -13.63
CA ILE A 217 -8.59 6.58 -13.34
C ILE A 217 -7.21 6.17 -12.78
N THR A 218 -7.19 5.21 -11.87
CA THR A 218 -5.94 4.69 -11.29
C THR A 218 -5.07 4.02 -12.35
N CYS A 219 -5.67 3.24 -13.25
CA CYS A 219 -4.96 2.61 -14.37
C CYS A 219 -4.33 3.66 -15.31
N ILE A 220 -5.10 4.68 -15.71
CA ILE A 220 -4.60 5.77 -16.57
C ILE A 220 -3.44 6.50 -15.89
N MET A 221 -3.56 6.84 -14.60
CA MET A 221 -2.47 7.48 -13.84
C MET A 221 -1.23 6.59 -13.79
N HIS A 222 -1.38 5.35 -13.37
CA HIS A 222 -0.28 4.39 -13.20
C HIS A 222 0.49 4.18 -14.51
N MET A 223 -0.22 3.87 -15.58
CA MET A 223 0.41 3.62 -16.88
C MET A 223 1.06 4.87 -17.47
N SER A 224 0.45 6.05 -17.31
CA SER A 224 1.03 7.32 -17.76
C SER A 224 2.29 7.68 -16.96
N ALA A 225 2.30 7.44 -15.65
CA ALA A 225 3.48 7.67 -14.81
C ALA A 225 4.64 6.73 -15.18
N TYR A 226 4.37 5.45 -15.40
CA TYR A 226 5.41 4.50 -15.84
C TYR A 226 5.90 4.77 -17.27
N ALA A 227 5.04 5.24 -18.17
CA ALA A 227 5.44 5.68 -19.50
C ALA A 227 6.42 6.88 -19.40
N ALA A 228 6.09 7.89 -18.59
CA ALA A 228 6.97 9.03 -18.33
C ALA A 228 8.30 8.61 -17.67
N SER A 229 8.26 7.66 -16.74
CA SER A 229 9.46 7.11 -16.11
C SER A 229 10.34 6.38 -17.14
N ALA A 230 9.75 5.61 -18.05
CA ALA A 230 10.49 4.93 -19.11
C ALA A 230 11.10 5.92 -20.13
N GLU A 231 10.39 7.01 -20.48
CA GLU A 231 10.94 8.09 -21.31
C GLU A 231 12.16 8.73 -20.64
N MET A 232 12.06 9.08 -19.35
CA MET A 232 13.21 9.63 -18.61
C MET A 232 14.38 8.63 -18.55
N ALA A 233 14.09 7.35 -18.33
CA ALA A 233 15.13 6.32 -18.29
C ALA A 233 15.83 6.11 -19.64
N SER A 234 15.13 6.34 -20.76
CA SER A 234 15.74 6.26 -22.10
C SER A 234 16.76 7.37 -22.36
N GLU A 235 16.59 8.55 -21.73
CA GLU A 235 17.46 9.70 -21.89
C GLU A 235 18.58 9.76 -20.83
N LEU A 236 18.25 9.42 -19.58
CA LEU A 236 19.11 9.62 -18.42
C LEU A 236 19.67 8.31 -17.83
N GLY A 237 19.20 7.16 -18.31
CA GLY A 237 19.42 5.86 -17.69
C GLY A 237 18.37 5.56 -16.60
N PRO A 238 18.20 4.29 -16.24
CA PRO A 238 17.31 3.88 -15.16
C PRO A 238 17.88 4.25 -13.79
N PHE A 239 17.06 4.13 -12.74
CA PHE A 239 17.55 4.31 -11.36
C PHE A 239 18.64 3.29 -11.01
N PRO A 240 19.61 3.63 -10.11
CA PRO A 240 20.79 2.79 -9.87
C PRO A 240 20.48 1.34 -9.47
N GLY A 241 19.42 1.10 -8.69
CA GLY A 241 18.98 -0.23 -8.28
C GLY A 241 18.27 -1.06 -9.35
N TYR A 242 18.04 -0.52 -10.55
CA TYR A 242 17.19 -1.16 -11.57
C TYR A 242 17.76 -2.47 -12.10
N GLU A 243 19.02 -2.50 -12.52
CA GLU A 243 19.58 -3.67 -13.23
C GLU A 243 19.50 -4.97 -12.41
N ARG A 244 19.71 -4.89 -11.10
CA ARG A 244 19.61 -6.08 -10.24
C ARG A 244 18.18 -6.47 -9.91
N ASN A 245 17.21 -5.54 -10.04
CA ASN A 245 15.79 -5.77 -9.75
C ASN A 245 14.90 -5.83 -11.00
N LYS A 246 15.49 -5.76 -12.18
CA LYS A 246 14.80 -5.63 -13.46
C LYS A 246 13.72 -6.69 -13.68
N ASP A 247 14.02 -7.94 -13.38
CA ASP A 247 13.08 -9.04 -13.62
C ASP A 247 11.84 -8.96 -12.72
N GLY A 248 12.04 -8.66 -11.42
CA GLY A 248 10.97 -8.43 -10.45
C GLY A 248 10.12 -7.23 -10.83
N MET A 249 10.74 -6.10 -11.17
CA MET A 249 10.03 -4.90 -11.59
C MET A 249 9.22 -5.12 -12.87
N LEU A 250 9.79 -5.73 -13.89
CA LEU A 250 9.09 -6.02 -15.14
C LEU A 250 7.97 -7.05 -14.95
N ARG A 251 8.14 -8.03 -14.06
CA ARG A 251 7.08 -8.97 -13.64
C ARG A 251 5.87 -8.22 -13.09
N VAL A 252 6.10 -7.30 -12.15
CA VAL A 252 5.04 -6.48 -11.54
C VAL A 252 4.33 -5.63 -12.60
N LEU A 253 5.08 -4.94 -13.46
CA LEU A 253 4.50 -4.14 -14.56
C LEU A 253 3.66 -4.99 -15.52
N ARG A 254 4.13 -6.20 -15.86
CA ARG A 254 3.34 -7.13 -16.70
C ARG A 254 2.05 -7.56 -16.00
N ASN A 255 2.08 -7.79 -14.69
CA ASN A 255 0.88 -8.13 -13.93
C ASN A 255 -0.12 -6.96 -13.89
N HIS A 256 0.32 -5.72 -13.70
CA HIS A 256 -0.56 -4.54 -13.82
C HIS A 256 -1.18 -4.42 -15.20
N ARG A 257 -0.38 -4.60 -16.26
CA ARG A 257 -0.89 -4.60 -17.64
C ARG A 257 -1.94 -5.70 -17.85
N ARG A 258 -1.68 -6.92 -17.37
CA ARG A 258 -2.64 -8.03 -17.45
C ARG A 258 -3.96 -7.71 -16.75
N ALA A 259 -3.89 -7.10 -15.57
CA ALA A 259 -5.10 -6.67 -14.85
C ALA A 259 -5.89 -5.63 -15.66
N ALA A 260 -5.21 -4.64 -16.26
CA ALA A 260 -5.85 -3.64 -17.11
C ALA A 260 -6.54 -4.27 -18.35
N TYR A 261 -5.92 -5.28 -18.97
CA TYR A 261 -6.50 -6.01 -20.10
C TYR A 261 -7.39 -7.19 -19.70
N ARG A 262 -7.68 -7.36 -18.42
CA ARG A 262 -8.56 -8.44 -17.90
C ARG A 262 -8.09 -9.84 -18.32
N ALA A 263 -6.79 -10.07 -18.19
CA ALA A 263 -6.19 -11.37 -18.48
C ALA A 263 -6.77 -12.46 -17.56
N SER A 264 -6.68 -13.70 -17.99
CA SER A 264 -7.11 -14.85 -17.19
C SER A 264 -6.19 -15.05 -15.98
N ASP A 265 -6.70 -15.65 -14.90
CA ASP A 265 -5.96 -15.91 -13.66
C ASP A 265 -4.65 -16.68 -13.88
N ARG A 266 -4.59 -17.50 -14.93
CA ARG A 266 -3.41 -18.31 -15.27
C ARG A 266 -2.25 -17.51 -15.84
N GLU A 267 -2.50 -16.29 -16.29
CA GLU A 267 -1.49 -15.45 -16.93
C GLU A 267 -0.68 -14.63 -15.93
N TYR A 268 -1.17 -14.48 -14.69
CA TYR A 268 -0.46 -13.71 -13.67
C TYR A 268 0.78 -14.45 -13.16
N GLU A 269 1.90 -13.73 -13.08
CA GLU A 269 3.19 -14.25 -12.65
C GLU A 269 3.40 -14.05 -11.15
N GLY A 270 3.62 -15.15 -10.40
CA GLY A 270 4.05 -15.10 -9.01
C GLY A 270 3.03 -14.48 -8.04
N LEU A 271 1.74 -14.54 -8.33
CA LEU A 271 0.68 -14.06 -7.46
C LEU A 271 -0.16 -15.21 -6.93
N THR A 272 -0.33 -15.31 -5.62
CA THR A 272 -1.26 -16.23 -4.98
C THR A 272 -2.69 -15.70 -5.11
N ILE A 273 -2.89 -14.44 -4.72
CA ILE A 273 -4.17 -13.74 -4.84
C ILE A 273 -4.15 -12.90 -6.12
N LYS A 274 -5.14 -13.13 -6.99
CA LYS A 274 -5.23 -12.44 -8.27
C LYS A 274 -5.89 -11.07 -8.10
N PRO A 275 -5.46 -10.05 -8.85
CA PRO A 275 -6.10 -8.74 -8.81
C PRO A 275 -7.50 -8.79 -9.41
N VAL A 276 -8.39 -7.94 -8.90
CA VAL A 276 -9.71 -7.72 -9.49
C VAL A 276 -9.54 -6.78 -10.69
N ALA A 277 -9.96 -7.24 -11.85
CA ALA A 277 -9.92 -6.45 -13.08
C ALA A 277 -10.99 -5.33 -13.06
N ILE A 278 -10.78 -4.29 -13.88
CA ILE A 278 -11.77 -3.21 -14.05
C ILE A 278 -13.06 -3.79 -14.62
N ASP A 279 -14.17 -3.50 -13.95
CA ASP A 279 -15.50 -3.89 -14.41
C ASP A 279 -15.90 -3.09 -15.64
N SER A 280 -15.82 -3.73 -16.80
CA SER A 280 -16.15 -3.10 -18.08
C SER A 280 -17.63 -2.84 -18.31
N GLN A 281 -18.53 -3.46 -17.54
CA GLN A 281 -19.97 -3.25 -17.69
C GLN A 281 -20.41 -1.92 -17.05
N HIS A 282 -19.74 -1.53 -15.98
CA HIS A 282 -20.05 -0.32 -15.23
C HIS A 282 -19.07 0.83 -15.48
N CYS A 283 -17.96 0.57 -16.15
CA CYS A 283 -16.98 1.60 -16.48
C CYS A 283 -17.44 2.42 -17.70
N PRO A 284 -17.36 3.75 -17.65
CA PRO A 284 -17.59 4.59 -18.82
C PRO A 284 -16.69 4.19 -20.00
N PRO A 285 -17.25 4.08 -21.23
CA PRO A 285 -16.49 3.61 -22.39
C PRO A 285 -15.23 4.42 -22.70
N GLU A 286 -15.28 5.73 -22.51
CA GLU A 286 -14.16 6.64 -22.73
C GLU A 286 -12.98 6.35 -21.79
N LEU A 287 -13.25 5.97 -20.54
CA LEU A 287 -12.22 5.59 -19.56
C LEU A 287 -11.64 4.21 -19.85
N LEU A 288 -12.44 3.29 -20.43
CA LEU A 288 -11.95 1.97 -20.83
C LEU A 288 -11.06 2.01 -22.08
N GLN A 289 -11.30 2.98 -22.96
CA GLN A 289 -10.53 3.14 -24.21
C GLN A 289 -9.20 3.86 -23.97
N ALA A 290 -9.13 4.62 -22.90
CA ALA A 290 -7.95 5.37 -22.49
C ALA A 290 -6.85 4.49 -21.93
#